data_5c326415a2b2293dd7f211e978f48b1b
#
_entry.id   5c326415a2b2293dd7f211e978f48b1b
#
_cell.length_a   1.000
_cell.length_b   1.000
_cell.length_c   1.000
_cell.angle_alpha   90.00
_cell.angle_beta   90.00
_cell.angle_gamma   90.00
#
_symmetry.space_group_name_H-M   'P 1'
#
loop_
_entity.id
_entity.type
_entity.pdbx_description
1 polymer ?
#
loop_
_entity_poly.entity_id
_entity_poly.type
_entity_poly.pdbx_seq_one_letter_code
_entity_poly.pdbx_strand_id
1 'polypeptide(L)'
;MKFALQIENLVKTYSGGVTALKGISLNVEKGDFFALLGPNGAGKSTTIGILSSLVNKTSGKVQIFDADLDRNLSKAKSYIGVVPQEFNFNIFERVSQIVVNQGGYYGMDRKIALERAGEYLQQLGLYEKEKKPPVDFLEE
;
A
#
# COMPACT_ATOMS: atom_id res chain seq x y z
N MET A 1 -2.66 -12.18 17.81
CA MET A 1 -3.68 -11.86 16.79
C MET A 1 -3.60 -12.85 15.66
N LYS A 2 -4.75 -13.37 15.23
CA LYS A 2 -4.85 -14.31 14.11
C LYS A 2 -4.86 -13.60 12.75
N PHE A 3 -5.59 -12.48 12.65
CA PHE A 3 -5.82 -11.79 11.40
C PHE A 3 -4.90 -10.56 11.21
N ALA A 4 -4.40 -10.39 10.00
CA ALA A 4 -3.70 -9.19 9.55
C ALA A 4 -4.69 -8.12 9.06
N LEU A 5 -5.80 -8.57 8.43
CA LEU A 5 -6.87 -7.69 7.96
C LEU A 5 -8.23 -8.30 8.31
N GLN A 6 -9.13 -7.49 8.82
CA GLN A 6 -10.53 -7.83 9.03
C GLN A 6 -11.41 -6.73 8.45
N ILE A 7 -12.35 -7.11 7.61
CA ILE A 7 -13.35 -6.23 7.03
C ILE A 7 -14.72 -6.78 7.39
N GLU A 8 -15.60 -5.94 7.93
CA GLU A 8 -16.96 -6.28 8.31
C GLU A 8 -17.94 -5.32 7.64
N ASN A 9 -18.84 -5.86 6.80
CA ASN A 9 -19.94 -5.13 6.16
C ASN A 9 -19.49 -3.81 5.50
N LEU A 10 -18.36 -3.81 4.78
CA LEU A 10 -17.79 -2.62 4.18
C LEU A 10 -18.65 -2.13 3.01
N VAL A 11 -19.15 -0.92 3.14
CA VAL A 11 -19.97 -0.25 2.11
C VAL A 11 -19.26 1.00 1.61
N LYS A 12 -19.32 1.22 0.31
CA LYS A 12 -18.92 2.48 -0.32
C LYS A 12 -19.92 2.89 -1.38
N THR A 13 -20.57 4.03 -1.14
CA THR A 13 -21.36 4.76 -2.12
C THR A 13 -20.68 6.11 -2.40
N TYR A 14 -20.45 6.43 -3.65
CA TYR A 14 -19.90 7.71 -4.10
C TYR A 14 -20.98 8.78 -4.20
N SER A 15 -20.59 10.06 -4.18
CA SER A 15 -21.49 11.21 -4.25
C SER A 15 -22.45 11.19 -5.45
N GLY A 16 -22.08 10.51 -6.54
CA GLY A 16 -22.95 10.30 -7.72
C GLY A 16 -23.97 9.15 -7.57
N GLY A 17 -24.18 8.59 -6.38
CA GLY A 17 -25.13 7.49 -6.13
C GLY A 17 -24.63 6.11 -6.52
N VAL A 18 -23.42 5.99 -7.07
CA VAL A 18 -22.85 4.70 -7.45
C VAL A 18 -22.36 3.96 -6.21
N THR A 19 -22.95 2.80 -5.91
CA THR A 19 -22.52 1.92 -4.81
C THR A 19 -21.48 0.93 -5.32
N ALA A 20 -20.23 1.18 -5.00
CA ALA A 20 -19.09 0.35 -5.39
C ALA A 20 -18.88 -0.87 -4.48
N LEU A 21 -19.21 -0.75 -3.19
CA LEU A 21 -19.17 -1.85 -2.23
C LEU A 21 -20.50 -1.94 -1.51
N LYS A 22 -21.07 -3.15 -1.51
CA LYS A 22 -22.44 -3.42 -1.00
C LYS A 22 -22.46 -4.20 0.31
N GLY A 23 -21.44 -4.06 1.15
CA GLY A 23 -21.35 -4.79 2.42
C GLY A 23 -20.44 -6.02 2.33
N ILE A 24 -19.22 -5.85 1.82
CA ILE A 24 -18.25 -6.93 1.78
C ILE A 24 -17.69 -7.22 3.17
N SER A 25 -17.46 -8.51 3.44
CA SER A 25 -16.77 -8.96 4.65
C SER A 25 -15.71 -9.99 4.26
N LEU A 26 -14.51 -9.83 4.78
CA LEU A 26 -13.40 -10.76 4.56
C LEU A 26 -12.37 -10.67 5.67
N ASN A 27 -11.63 -11.75 5.88
CA ASN A 27 -10.52 -11.81 6.80
C ASN A 27 -9.29 -12.36 6.07
N VAL A 28 -8.12 -11.78 6.37
CA VAL A 28 -6.82 -12.26 5.90
C VAL A 28 -6.00 -12.62 7.13
N GLU A 29 -5.49 -13.84 7.21
CA GLU A 29 -4.66 -14.27 8.32
C GLU A 29 -3.24 -13.67 8.20
N LYS A 30 -2.55 -13.63 9.32
CA LYS A 30 -1.16 -13.16 9.34
C LYS A 30 -0.27 -14.15 8.58
N GLY A 31 0.47 -13.62 7.59
CA GLY A 31 1.36 -14.41 6.75
C GLY A 31 0.72 -14.97 5.47
N ASP A 32 -0.58 -14.74 5.28
CA ASP A 32 -1.26 -15.18 4.06
C ASP A 32 -0.81 -14.40 2.82
N PHE A 33 -0.79 -15.11 1.71
CA PHE A 33 -0.82 -14.52 0.36
C PHE A 33 -2.27 -14.52 -0.15
N PHE A 34 -2.90 -13.35 -0.12
CA PHE A 34 -4.32 -13.19 -0.46
C PHE A 34 -4.49 -12.43 -1.78
N ALA A 35 -5.33 -12.95 -2.68
CA ALA A 35 -5.66 -12.30 -3.95
C ALA A 35 -7.12 -11.86 -4.00
N LEU A 36 -7.36 -10.60 -4.34
CA LEU A 36 -8.69 -10.05 -4.57
C LEU A 36 -8.98 -10.04 -6.08
N LEU A 37 -9.76 -11.02 -6.55
CA LEU A 37 -10.08 -11.22 -7.95
C LEU A 37 -11.50 -10.76 -8.27
N GLY A 38 -11.75 -10.40 -9.53
CA GLY A 38 -13.05 -10.01 -10.03
C GLY A 38 -12.96 -9.12 -11.27
N PRO A 39 -14.08 -8.92 -12.00
CA PRO A 39 -14.14 -8.08 -13.19
C PRO A 39 -13.87 -6.60 -12.88
N ASN A 40 -13.72 -5.78 -13.93
CA ASN A 40 -13.68 -4.33 -13.76
C ASN A 40 -15.00 -3.82 -13.16
N GLY A 41 -14.91 -2.88 -12.22
CA GLY A 41 -16.08 -2.40 -11.49
C GLY A 41 -16.48 -3.25 -10.26
N ALA A 42 -15.85 -4.39 -10.00
CA ALA A 42 -16.17 -5.24 -8.84
C ALA A 42 -15.78 -4.65 -7.46
N GLY A 43 -15.27 -3.42 -7.40
CA GLY A 43 -14.91 -2.76 -6.15
C GLY A 43 -13.49 -3.04 -5.63
N LYS A 44 -12.65 -3.77 -6.38
CA LYS A 44 -11.27 -4.10 -5.96
C LYS A 44 -10.45 -2.86 -5.62
N SER A 45 -10.34 -1.92 -6.55
CA SER A 45 -9.58 -0.66 -6.35
C SER A 45 -10.20 0.21 -5.26
N THR A 46 -11.54 0.19 -5.11
CA THR A 46 -12.23 0.88 -4.02
C THR A 46 -11.86 0.29 -2.67
N THR A 47 -11.82 -1.04 -2.57
CA THR A 47 -11.39 -1.73 -1.33
C THR A 47 -9.95 -1.37 -0.99
N ILE A 48 -9.01 -1.49 -1.93
CA ILE A 48 -7.61 -1.11 -1.73
C ILE A 48 -7.50 0.37 -1.36
N GLY A 49 -8.24 1.26 -2.05
CA GLY A 49 -8.28 2.68 -1.75
C GLY A 49 -8.76 3.00 -0.33
N ILE A 50 -9.72 2.22 0.21
CA ILE A 50 -10.16 2.38 1.60
C ILE A 50 -9.06 1.89 2.56
N LEU A 51 -8.46 0.75 2.31
CA LEU A 51 -7.38 0.22 3.15
C LEU A 51 -6.19 1.17 3.21
N SER A 52 -5.80 1.76 2.08
CA SER A 52 -4.73 2.77 2.00
C SER A 52 -5.16 4.17 2.45
N SER A 53 -6.42 4.36 2.85
CA SER A 53 -7.00 5.65 3.28
C SER A 53 -7.01 6.73 2.18
N LEU A 54 -6.97 6.34 0.92
CA LEU A 54 -7.17 7.22 -0.23
C LEU A 54 -8.67 7.43 -0.53
N VAL A 55 -9.51 6.52 -0.06
CA VAL A 55 -10.97 6.56 -0.22
C VAL A 55 -11.63 6.41 1.14
N ASN A 56 -12.54 7.31 1.49
CA ASN A 56 -13.35 7.17 2.69
C ASN A 56 -14.47 6.17 2.47
N LYS A 57 -14.63 5.21 3.37
CA LYS A 57 -15.77 4.29 3.37
C LYS A 57 -17.07 5.01 3.73
N THR A 58 -18.21 4.46 3.34
CA THR A 58 -19.54 4.96 3.75
C THR A 58 -19.94 4.36 5.10
N SER A 59 -19.75 3.05 5.27
CA SER A 59 -20.01 2.33 6.53
C SER A 59 -19.22 1.02 6.58
N GLY A 60 -19.38 0.28 7.67
CA GLY A 60 -18.64 -0.95 7.94
C GLY A 60 -17.41 -0.71 8.80
N LYS A 61 -16.72 -1.79 9.17
CA LYS A 61 -15.51 -1.74 9.99
C LYS A 61 -14.33 -2.30 9.22
N VAL A 62 -13.17 -1.70 9.44
CA VAL A 62 -11.88 -2.19 8.92
C VAL A 62 -10.86 -2.16 10.03
N GLN A 63 -10.24 -3.30 10.28
CA GLN A 63 -9.17 -3.44 11.25
C GLN A 63 -7.94 -4.04 10.58
N ILE A 64 -6.79 -3.41 10.80
CA ILE A 64 -5.49 -3.84 10.29
C ILE A 64 -4.62 -4.15 11.49
N PHE A 65 -4.30 -5.44 11.69
CA PHE A 65 -3.77 -5.96 12.94
C PHE A 65 -4.61 -5.51 14.14
N ASP A 66 -4.02 -4.76 15.08
CA ASP A 66 -4.67 -4.23 16.27
C ASP A 66 -5.20 -2.79 16.09
N ALA A 67 -5.12 -2.24 14.89
CA ALA A 67 -5.51 -0.87 14.61
C ALA A 67 -6.83 -0.79 13.83
N ASP A 68 -7.83 -0.16 14.43
CA ASP A 68 -9.08 0.21 13.77
C ASP A 68 -8.84 1.41 12.85
N LEU A 69 -9.29 1.32 11.60
CA LEU A 69 -9.03 2.33 10.57
C LEU A 69 -9.67 3.70 10.90
N ASP A 70 -10.78 3.71 11.64
CA ASP A 70 -11.46 4.96 12.02
C ASP A 70 -10.86 5.59 13.29
N ARG A 71 -10.42 4.76 14.24
CA ARG A 71 -9.97 5.22 15.56
C ARG A 71 -8.47 5.45 15.64
N ASN A 72 -7.68 4.65 14.93
CA ASN A 72 -6.23 4.62 15.01
C ASN A 72 -5.59 4.66 13.61
N LEU A 73 -6.01 5.65 12.79
CA LEU A 73 -5.61 5.77 11.39
C LEU A 73 -4.08 5.77 11.18
N SER A 74 -3.34 6.54 11.97
CA SER A 74 -1.88 6.61 11.86
C SER A 74 -1.21 5.26 12.11
N LYS A 75 -1.69 4.52 13.12
CA LYS A 75 -1.21 3.19 13.42
C LYS A 75 -1.59 2.19 12.33
N ALA A 76 -2.82 2.24 11.83
CA ALA A 76 -3.26 1.40 10.72
C ALA A 76 -2.39 1.62 9.47
N LYS A 77 -2.10 2.87 9.13
CA LYS A 77 -1.22 3.22 8.01
C LYS A 77 0.21 2.72 8.17
N SER A 78 0.76 2.71 9.39
CA SER A 78 2.12 2.21 9.63
C SER A 78 2.28 0.71 9.36
N TYR A 79 1.18 -0.03 9.28
CA TYR A 79 1.18 -1.46 8.96
C TYR A 79 1.03 -1.76 7.46
N ILE A 80 0.81 -0.74 6.62
CA ILE A 80 0.50 -0.92 5.20
C ILE A 80 1.64 -0.37 4.35
N GLY A 81 2.13 -1.18 3.41
CA GLY A 81 2.87 -0.72 2.25
C GLY A 81 2.00 -0.87 1.00
N VAL A 82 2.03 0.10 0.11
CA VAL A 82 1.28 0.08 -1.15
C VAL A 82 2.22 0.20 -2.32
N VAL A 83 2.13 -0.74 -3.25
CA VAL A 83 2.77 -0.62 -4.56
C VAL A 83 1.66 -0.24 -5.56
N PRO A 84 1.66 1.00 -6.08
CA PRO A 84 0.65 1.44 -7.02
C PRO A 84 0.84 0.77 -8.39
N GLN A 85 -0.23 0.74 -9.19
CA GLN A 85 -0.18 0.19 -10.55
C GLN A 85 0.66 1.07 -11.49
N GLU A 86 0.64 2.38 -11.28
CA GLU A 86 1.42 3.34 -12.06
C GLU A 86 2.60 3.87 -11.23
N PHE A 87 3.68 4.20 -11.90
CA PHE A 87 4.84 4.80 -11.26
C PHE A 87 4.48 6.20 -10.75
N ASN A 88 4.69 6.45 -9.46
CA ASN A 88 4.42 7.74 -8.81
C ASN A 88 5.68 8.36 -8.18
N PHE A 89 6.84 7.89 -8.59
CA PHE A 89 8.12 8.46 -8.16
C PHE A 89 8.77 9.26 -9.31
N ASN A 90 9.70 10.13 -8.96
CA ASN A 90 10.46 10.90 -9.95
C ASN A 90 11.47 9.97 -10.67
N ILE A 91 11.21 9.68 -11.93
CA ILE A 91 12.06 8.79 -12.76
C ILE A 91 13.46 9.35 -13.04
N PHE A 92 13.69 10.64 -12.78
CA PHE A 92 14.99 11.29 -12.90
C PHE A 92 15.81 11.30 -11.61
N GLU A 93 15.22 10.85 -10.50
CA GLU A 93 15.90 10.73 -9.22
C GLU A 93 16.62 9.37 -9.12
N ARG A 94 17.77 9.33 -8.45
CA ARG A 94 18.52 8.07 -8.27
C ARG A 94 17.70 7.01 -7.57
N VAL A 95 17.80 5.76 -8.00
CA VAL A 95 17.07 4.61 -7.41
C VAL A 95 17.25 4.54 -5.90
N SER A 96 18.50 4.67 -5.41
CA SER A 96 18.75 4.66 -3.96
C SER A 96 18.04 5.80 -3.24
N GLN A 97 17.96 6.98 -3.82
CA GLN A 97 17.29 8.14 -3.22
C GLN A 97 15.77 7.94 -3.16
N ILE A 98 15.15 7.37 -4.22
CA ILE A 98 13.74 7.02 -4.24
C ILE A 98 13.39 6.08 -3.09
N VAL A 99 14.19 5.01 -2.91
CA VAL A 99 13.97 4.02 -1.83
C VAL A 99 14.15 4.66 -0.45
N VAL A 100 15.20 5.48 -0.26
CA VAL A 100 15.45 6.18 1.01
C VAL A 100 14.34 7.17 1.34
N ASN A 101 13.86 7.94 0.35
CA ASN A 101 12.76 8.88 0.53
C ASN A 101 11.48 8.14 0.92
N GLN A 102 11.22 6.99 0.28
CA GLN A 102 10.07 6.14 0.65
C GLN A 102 10.14 5.70 2.12
N GLY A 103 11.30 5.27 2.60
CA GLY A 103 11.51 4.97 4.02
C GLY A 103 11.22 6.17 4.93
N GLY A 104 11.63 7.36 4.50
CA GLY A 104 11.37 8.62 5.20
C GLY A 104 9.88 8.95 5.34
N TYR A 105 9.05 8.66 4.34
CA TYR A 105 7.59 8.84 4.42
C TYR A 105 6.94 7.97 5.51
N TYR A 106 7.57 6.84 5.86
CA TYR A 106 7.15 5.98 6.98
C TYR A 106 7.86 6.32 8.31
N GLY A 107 8.57 7.45 8.38
CA GLY A 107 9.23 7.92 9.59
C GLY A 107 10.54 7.18 9.93
N MET A 108 11.15 6.51 8.95
CA MET A 108 12.42 5.83 9.15
C MET A 108 13.57 6.84 9.20
N ASP A 109 14.48 6.67 10.15
CA ASP A 109 15.71 7.45 10.20
C ASP A 109 16.52 7.27 8.91
N ARG A 110 17.10 8.37 8.40
CA ARG A 110 17.81 8.38 7.11
C ARG A 110 18.97 7.39 7.06
N LYS A 111 19.70 7.20 8.16
CA LYS A 111 20.83 6.27 8.22
C LYS A 111 20.35 4.84 8.07
N ILE A 112 19.28 4.49 8.78
CA ILE A 112 18.64 3.16 8.69
C ILE A 112 18.03 2.96 7.30
N ALA A 113 17.40 3.99 6.72
CA ALA A 113 16.84 3.93 5.38
C ALA A 113 17.91 3.68 4.30
N LEU A 114 19.09 4.29 4.42
CA LEU A 114 20.23 4.07 3.52
C LEU A 114 20.77 2.64 3.61
N GLU A 115 20.96 2.12 4.83
CA GLU A 115 21.43 0.76 5.07
C GLU A 115 20.47 -0.27 4.46
N ARG A 116 19.18 -0.17 4.77
CA ARG A 116 18.14 -1.05 4.23
C ARG A 116 17.95 -0.91 2.72
N ALA A 117 18.07 0.30 2.18
CA ALA A 117 18.00 0.49 0.73
C ALA A 117 19.08 -0.31 0.01
N GLY A 118 20.33 -0.28 0.51
CA GLY A 118 21.42 -1.10 -0.04
C GLY A 118 21.12 -2.59 0.00
N GLU A 119 20.61 -3.10 1.15
CA GLU A 119 20.24 -4.51 1.31
C GLU A 119 19.15 -4.94 0.31
N TYR A 120 18.06 -4.16 0.21
CA TYR A 120 16.95 -4.49 -0.70
C TYR A 120 17.34 -4.37 -2.17
N LEU A 121 18.11 -3.34 -2.55
CA LEU A 121 18.59 -3.21 -3.92
C LEU A 121 19.52 -4.37 -4.31
N GLN A 122 20.31 -4.87 -3.37
CA GLN A 122 21.13 -6.07 -3.61
C GLN A 122 20.27 -7.32 -3.78
N GLN A 123 19.27 -7.54 -2.92
CA GLN A 123 18.33 -8.67 -3.02
C GLN A 123 17.55 -8.67 -4.35
N LEU A 124 17.22 -7.50 -4.88
CA LEU A 124 16.51 -7.33 -6.15
C LEU A 124 17.44 -7.32 -7.39
N GLY A 125 18.77 -7.43 -7.21
CA GLY A 125 19.72 -7.34 -8.31
C GLY A 125 19.85 -5.94 -8.92
N LEU A 126 19.45 -4.90 -8.20
CA LEU A 126 19.46 -3.50 -8.64
C LEU A 126 20.61 -2.68 -8.05
N TYR A 127 21.50 -3.30 -7.30
CA TYR A 127 22.58 -2.59 -6.59
C TYR A 127 23.50 -1.81 -7.54
N GLU A 128 23.84 -2.37 -8.68
CA GLU A 128 24.67 -1.68 -9.69
C GLU A 128 23.99 -0.45 -10.32
N LYS A 129 22.64 -0.42 -10.27
CA LYS A 129 21.79 0.68 -10.76
C LYS A 129 21.46 1.72 -9.68
N GLU A 130 21.93 1.55 -8.44
CA GLU A 130 21.54 2.39 -7.28
C GLU A 130 21.77 3.90 -7.49
N LYS A 131 22.83 4.25 -8.21
CA LYS A 131 23.26 5.64 -8.48
C LYS A 131 22.66 6.21 -9.77
N LYS A 132 21.97 5.39 -10.56
CA LYS A 132 21.34 5.79 -11.81
C LYS A 132 19.86 6.15 -11.58
N PRO A 133 19.30 7.06 -12.37
CA PRO A 133 17.86 7.28 -12.37
C PRO A 133 17.14 6.16 -13.15
N PRO A 134 15.89 5.81 -12.80
CA PRO A 134 15.13 4.79 -13.51
C PRO A 134 14.96 5.02 -14.99
N VAL A 135 14.88 6.27 -15.46
CA VAL A 135 14.77 6.61 -16.89
C VAL A 135 15.88 6.00 -17.75
N ASP A 136 17.07 5.77 -17.18
CA ASP A 136 18.20 5.21 -17.93
C ASP A 136 18.04 3.70 -18.27
N PHE A 137 17.03 3.02 -17.71
CA PHE A 137 16.87 1.56 -17.89
C PHE A 137 15.41 1.07 -17.89
N LEU A 138 14.42 1.96 -17.95
CA LEU A 138 13.01 1.59 -18.11
C LEU A 138 12.60 1.35 -19.56
N GLU A 139 13.44 1.72 -20.51
CA GLU A 139 13.22 1.54 -21.96
C GLU A 139 13.90 0.25 -22.52
N GLU A 140 14.63 -0.50 -21.67
CA GLU A 140 15.23 -1.81 -22.00
C GLU A 140 14.25 -2.96 -21.71
#